data_30ad1a252860dece07d6ab6b00ab4fba
#
_entry.id   30ad1a252860dece07d6ab6b00ab4fba
#
_cell.length_a   1.000
_cell.length_b   1.000
_cell.length_c   1.000
_cell.angle_alpha   90.00
_cell.angle_beta   90.00
_cell.angle_gamma   90.00
#
_symmetry.space_group_name_H-M   'P 1'
#
loop_
_entity.id
_entity.type
_entity.pdbx_description
1 polymer ?
#
loop_
_entity_poly.entity_id
_entity_poly.type
_entity_poly.pdbx_seq_one_letter_code
_entity_poly.pdbx_strand_id
1 'polypeptide(L)'
;MALTKEAKQELISKHGRSAEDTGSTEVQVAMLTKRINDLTEHLRTHPKDHYSRRGLLKLVGRRRRFLAYLQKTNLEGYRALIKELGLRR
;
A
#
# COMPACT_ATOMS: atom_id res chain seq x y z
N MET A 1 2.32 10.11 -9.96
CA MET A 1 1.79 9.04 -9.13
C MET A 1 2.41 8.93 -7.77
N ALA A 2 3.24 9.87 -7.41
CA ALA A 2 3.71 9.96 -6.05
C ALA A 2 2.55 10.41 -5.15
N LEU A 3 2.55 9.95 -3.91
CA LEU A 3 1.57 10.40 -2.95
C LEU A 3 1.83 11.86 -2.59
N THR A 4 0.77 12.63 -2.44
CA THR A 4 0.90 14.00 -1.96
C THR A 4 1.28 13.97 -0.48
N LYS A 5 1.80 15.09 0.01
CA LYS A 5 2.15 15.21 1.43
C LYS A 5 0.93 15.00 2.31
N GLU A 6 -0.21 15.55 1.91
CA GLU A 6 -1.46 15.41 2.64
C GLU A 6 -1.95 13.97 2.67
N ALA A 7 -1.86 13.27 1.54
CA ALA A 7 -2.27 11.87 1.46
C ALA A 7 -1.39 10.98 2.34
N LYS A 8 -0.08 11.24 2.35
CA LYS A 8 0.84 10.50 3.23
C LYS A 8 0.52 10.74 4.69
N GLN A 9 0.27 12.00 5.06
CA GLN A 9 -0.04 12.35 6.43
C GLN A 9 -1.33 11.70 6.90
N GLU A 10 -2.33 11.65 6.04
CA GLU A 10 -3.59 10.99 6.36
C GLU A 10 -3.39 9.50 6.62
N LEU A 11 -2.60 8.82 5.78
CA LEU A 11 -2.32 7.41 5.95
C LEU A 11 -1.51 7.14 7.22
N ILE A 12 -0.56 8.00 7.55
CA ILE A 12 0.23 7.89 8.77
C ILE A 12 -0.66 8.04 10.00
N SER A 13 -1.55 9.03 9.99
CA SER A 13 -2.47 9.26 11.10
C SER A 13 -3.43 8.09 11.30
N LYS A 14 -3.87 7.48 10.21
CA LYS A 14 -4.86 6.40 10.25
C LYS A 14 -4.24 5.06 10.65
N HIS A 15 -3.04 4.77 10.17
CA HIS A 15 -2.43 3.43 10.33
C HIS A 15 -1.18 3.43 11.19
N GLY A 16 -0.56 4.57 11.41
CA GLY A 16 0.65 4.66 12.19
C GLY A 16 0.39 4.67 13.69
N ARG A 17 1.43 4.42 14.47
CA ARG A 17 1.36 4.47 15.92
C ARG A 17 1.29 5.91 16.42
N SER A 18 1.77 6.84 15.62
CA SER A 18 1.74 8.26 15.87
C SER A 18 1.67 8.98 14.55
N ALA A 19 1.40 10.29 14.58
CA ALA A 19 1.32 11.10 13.37
C ALA A 19 2.64 11.17 12.60
N GLU A 20 3.75 10.78 13.23
CA GLU A 20 5.07 10.81 12.62
C GLU A 20 5.57 9.43 12.22
N ASP A 21 4.78 8.38 12.44
CA ASP A 21 5.18 7.02 12.15
C ASP A 21 5.09 6.73 10.65
N THR A 22 6.20 6.90 9.96
CA THR A 22 6.29 6.62 8.52
C THR A 22 6.86 5.25 8.22
N GLY A 23 7.36 4.55 9.23
CA GLY A 23 8.11 3.31 9.05
C GLY A 23 7.37 2.04 9.41
N SER A 24 6.17 2.13 9.99
CA SER A 24 5.45 0.92 10.37
C SER A 24 5.01 0.13 9.14
N THR A 25 4.90 -1.18 9.31
CA THR A 25 4.47 -2.06 8.22
C THR A 25 3.08 -1.70 7.73
N GLU A 26 2.17 -1.35 8.64
CA GLU A 26 0.81 -0.98 8.30
C GLU A 26 0.77 0.28 7.42
N VAL A 27 1.57 1.28 7.77
CA VAL A 27 1.66 2.52 6.98
C VAL A 27 2.23 2.23 5.60
N GLN A 28 3.28 1.40 5.53
CA GLN A 28 3.89 1.04 4.24
C GLN A 28 2.90 0.31 3.34
N VAL A 29 2.13 -0.62 3.89
CA VAL A 29 1.12 -1.34 3.10
C VAL A 29 0.04 -0.38 2.61
N ALA A 30 -0.41 0.55 3.45
CA ALA A 30 -1.42 1.52 3.05
C ALA A 30 -0.93 2.43 1.93
N MET A 31 0.32 2.90 2.02
CA MET A 31 0.93 3.73 0.98
C MET A 31 1.08 2.96 -0.33
N LEU A 32 1.53 1.71 -0.25
CA LEU A 32 1.68 0.86 -1.44
C LEU A 32 0.33 0.60 -2.09
N THR A 33 -0.71 0.36 -1.30
CA THR A 33 -2.05 0.15 -1.81
C THR A 33 -2.54 1.36 -2.58
N LYS A 34 -2.31 2.56 -2.05
CA LYS A 34 -2.68 3.80 -2.73
C LYS A 34 -1.98 3.93 -4.07
N ARG A 35 -0.67 3.68 -4.10
CA ARG A 35 0.12 3.73 -5.34
C ARG A 35 -0.34 2.68 -6.35
N ILE A 36 -0.63 1.46 -5.88
CA ILE A 36 -1.11 0.38 -6.74
C ILE A 36 -2.44 0.77 -7.38
N ASN A 37 -3.35 1.33 -6.59
CA ASN A 37 -4.65 1.76 -7.13
C ASN A 37 -4.49 2.88 -8.17
N ASP A 38 -3.60 3.84 -7.91
CA ASP A 38 -3.35 4.93 -8.84
C ASP A 38 -2.76 4.42 -10.16
N LEU A 39 -1.81 3.49 -10.09
CA LEU A 39 -1.22 2.89 -11.29
C LEU A 39 -2.22 2.03 -12.05
N THR A 40 -3.09 1.33 -11.33
CA THR A 40 -4.14 0.52 -11.95
C THR A 40 -5.07 1.42 -12.77
N GLU A 41 -5.48 2.55 -12.21
CA GLU A 41 -6.30 3.51 -12.94
C GLU A 41 -5.57 4.09 -14.16
N HIS A 42 -4.28 4.41 -13.98
CA HIS A 42 -3.46 4.91 -15.08
C HIS A 42 -3.43 3.90 -16.23
N LEU A 43 -3.27 2.61 -15.92
CA LEU A 43 -3.17 1.58 -16.94
C LEU A 43 -4.49 1.30 -17.66
N ARG A 44 -5.62 1.68 -17.08
CA ARG A 44 -6.90 1.59 -17.79
C ARG A 44 -6.95 2.52 -18.98
N THR A 45 -6.35 3.71 -18.87
CA THR A 45 -6.32 4.69 -19.95
C THR A 45 -5.07 4.57 -20.80
N HIS A 46 -4.03 3.90 -20.29
CA HIS A 46 -2.75 3.73 -20.99
C HIS A 46 -2.31 2.27 -20.95
N PRO A 47 -3.07 1.36 -21.60
CA PRO A 47 -2.79 -0.08 -21.48
C PRO A 47 -1.45 -0.51 -22.08
N LYS A 48 -0.86 0.31 -22.94
CA LYS A 48 0.43 -0.01 -23.55
C LYS A 48 1.62 0.58 -22.81
N ASP A 49 1.40 1.19 -21.66
CA ASP A 49 2.48 1.74 -20.84
C ASP A 49 3.15 0.59 -20.07
N HIS A 50 4.09 -0.07 -20.71
CA HIS A 50 4.78 -1.22 -20.13
C HIS A 50 5.68 -0.84 -18.97
N TYR A 51 6.17 0.39 -18.95
CA TYR A 51 7.00 0.88 -17.87
C TYR A 51 6.21 0.97 -16.56
N SER A 52 5.01 1.55 -16.62
CA SER A 52 4.13 1.63 -15.45
C SER A 52 3.65 0.26 -15.01
N ARG A 53 3.40 -0.65 -15.96
CA ARG A 53 3.01 -2.01 -15.63
C ARG A 53 4.10 -2.73 -14.85
N ARG A 54 5.35 -2.57 -15.25
CA ARG A 54 6.49 -3.15 -14.53
C ARG A 54 6.59 -2.58 -13.13
N GLY A 55 6.40 -1.26 -12.99
CA GLY A 55 6.37 -0.60 -11.69
C GLY A 55 5.26 -1.13 -10.79
N LEU A 56 4.08 -1.33 -11.37
CA LEU A 56 2.94 -1.90 -10.64
C LEU A 56 3.26 -3.28 -10.09
N LEU A 57 3.85 -4.15 -10.91
CA LEU A 57 4.21 -5.50 -10.46
C LEU A 57 5.22 -5.48 -9.32
N LYS A 58 6.17 -4.55 -9.34
CA LYS A 58 7.14 -4.38 -8.26
C LYS A 58 6.45 -3.96 -6.96
N LEU A 59 5.49 -3.04 -7.06
CA LEU A 59 4.75 -2.57 -5.88
C LEU A 59 3.88 -3.67 -5.29
N VAL A 60 3.22 -4.45 -6.14
CA VAL A 60 2.40 -5.59 -5.69
C VAL A 60 3.27 -6.62 -4.97
N GLY A 61 4.45 -6.92 -5.52
CA GLY A 61 5.39 -7.85 -4.89
C GLY A 61 5.86 -7.34 -3.53
N ARG A 62 6.17 -6.05 -3.44
CA ARG A 62 6.60 -5.45 -2.17
C ARG A 62 5.48 -5.49 -1.13
N ARG A 63 4.25 -5.13 -1.52
CA ARG A 63 3.10 -5.21 -0.62
C ARG A 63 2.89 -6.62 -0.10
N ARG A 64 3.01 -7.61 -0.97
CA ARG A 64 2.86 -9.02 -0.58
C ARG A 64 3.89 -9.42 0.47
N ARG A 65 5.13 -8.97 0.32
CA ARG A 65 6.18 -9.26 1.31
C ARG A 65 5.89 -8.60 2.65
N PHE A 66 5.44 -7.35 2.65
CA PHE A 66 5.07 -6.67 3.89
C PHE A 66 3.88 -7.34 4.58
N LEU A 67 2.88 -7.77 3.80
CA LEU A 67 1.72 -8.45 4.36
C LEU A 67 2.10 -9.81 4.94
N ALA A 68 3.00 -10.55 4.28
CA ALA A 68 3.48 -11.82 4.80
C ALA A 68 4.22 -11.62 6.13
N TYR A 69 5.05 -10.59 6.21
CA TYR A 69 5.75 -10.25 7.45
C TYR A 69 4.76 -9.90 8.56
N LEU A 70 3.77 -9.08 8.26
CA LEU A 70 2.78 -8.66 9.23
C LEU A 70 1.94 -9.84 9.72
N GLN A 71 1.56 -10.74 8.82
CA GLN A 71 0.82 -11.96 9.17
C GLN A 71 1.58 -12.80 10.18
N LYS A 72 2.90 -12.83 10.04
CA LYS A 72 3.78 -13.61 10.89
C LYS A 72 4.01 -12.97 12.26
N THR A 73 4.09 -11.63 12.30
CA THR A 73 4.45 -10.91 13.52
C THR A 73 3.26 -10.34 14.28
N ASN A 74 2.15 -10.07 13.58
CA ASN A 74 0.96 -9.48 14.20
C ASN A 74 -0.29 -9.88 13.38
N LEU A 75 -0.77 -11.09 13.64
CA LEU A 75 -1.89 -11.65 12.88
C LEU A 75 -3.16 -10.81 12.98
N GLU A 76 -3.46 -10.29 14.17
CA GLU A 76 -4.66 -9.47 14.34
C GLU A 76 -4.55 -8.16 13.57
N GLY A 77 -3.40 -7.52 13.60
CA GLY A 77 -3.14 -6.32 12.81
C GLY A 77 -3.26 -6.60 11.32
N TYR A 78 -2.75 -7.75 10.88
CA TYR A 78 -2.85 -8.18 9.48
C TYR A 78 -4.31 -8.31 9.05
N ARG A 79 -5.13 -9.00 9.84
CA ARG A 79 -6.54 -9.20 9.50
C ARG A 79 -7.32 -7.89 9.47
N ALA A 80 -7.07 -7.02 10.44
CA ALA A 80 -7.71 -5.71 10.49
C ALA A 80 -7.35 -4.86 9.29
N LEU A 81 -6.07 -4.87 8.90
CA LEU A 81 -5.59 -4.09 7.78
C LEU A 81 -6.16 -4.58 6.45
N ILE A 82 -6.19 -5.89 6.23
CA ILE A 82 -6.77 -6.48 5.03
C ILE A 82 -8.22 -6.07 4.89
N LYS A 83 -8.98 -6.16 5.98
CA LYS A 83 -10.40 -5.80 5.99
C LYS A 83 -10.58 -4.32 5.67
N GLU A 84 -9.78 -3.46 6.30
CA GLU A 84 -9.88 -2.02 6.10
C GLU A 84 -9.53 -1.59 4.68
N LEU A 85 -8.48 -2.19 4.10
CA LEU A 85 -8.02 -1.84 2.77
C LEU A 85 -8.76 -2.59 1.66
N GLY A 86 -9.63 -3.52 2.02
CA GLY A 86 -10.38 -4.29 1.03
C GLY A 86 -9.52 -5.28 0.25
N LEU A 87 -8.44 -5.75 0.84
CA LEU A 87 -7.55 -6.70 0.21
C LEU A 87 -8.04 -8.12 0.44
N ARG A 88 -7.71 -9.01 -0.49
CA ARG A 88 -8.07 -10.43 -0.34
C ARG A 88 -7.12 -11.18 0.58
N ARG A 89 -5.93 -10.65 0.74
CA ARG A 89 -4.92 -11.21 1.64
C ARG A 89 -3.81 -10.23 1.87
#